data_9e3d4173e183d45de0a082cfcc8f8119
#
_entry.id   9e3d4173e183d45de0a082cfcc8f8119
#
_cell.length_a   1.000
_cell.length_b   1.000
_cell.length_c   1.000
_cell.angle_alpha   90.00
_cell.angle_beta   90.00
_cell.angle_gamma   90.00
#
_symmetry.space_group_name_H-M   'P 1'
#
loop_
_entity.id
_entity.type
_entity.pdbx_description
1 polymer ?
#
loop_
_entity_poly.entity_id
_entity_poly.type
_entity_poly.pdbx_seq_one_letter_code
_entity_poly.pdbx_strand_id
1 'polypeptide(L)' 'SPQDVLPGDLLVWDGHVAMYIGNGQIVEAGDPVAVSGLRTDNIGMSFHGFYRPTG' A
#
# COMPACT_ATOMS: atom_id res chain seq x y z
N SER A 1 -8.48 -8.36 -2.25
CA SER A 1 -7.33 -8.92 -2.96
C SER A 1 -6.65 -7.84 -3.78
N PRO A 2 -5.40 -8.05 -4.19
CA PRO A 2 -4.71 -7.06 -5.02
C PRO A 2 -5.45 -6.70 -6.30
N GLN A 3 -6.26 -7.60 -6.82
CA GLN A 3 -7.02 -7.36 -8.05
C GLN A 3 -8.19 -6.41 -7.84
N ASP A 4 -8.62 -6.23 -6.59
CA ASP A 4 -9.78 -5.41 -6.26
C ASP A 4 -9.38 -4.05 -5.68
N VAL A 5 -8.08 -3.77 -5.59
CA VAL A 5 -7.60 -2.53 -5.00
C VAL A 5 -7.93 -1.35 -5.92
N LEU A 6 -8.33 -0.24 -5.32
CA LEU A 6 -8.67 0.99 -6.03
C LEU A 6 -7.75 2.12 -5.58
N PRO A 7 -7.49 3.11 -6.45
CA PRO A 7 -6.71 4.27 -6.04
C PRO A 7 -7.28 4.90 -4.76
N GLY A 8 -6.40 5.19 -3.81
CA GLY A 8 -6.78 5.69 -2.50
C GLY A 8 -6.87 4.61 -1.43
N ASP A 9 -6.88 3.34 -1.81
CA ASP A 9 -6.86 2.27 -0.83
C ASP A 9 -5.50 2.20 -0.15
N LEU A 10 -5.51 1.86 1.14
CA LEU A 10 -4.29 1.74 1.93
C LEU A 10 -3.83 0.30 2.01
N LEU A 11 -2.53 0.10 1.89
CA LEU A 11 -1.87 -1.17 2.17
C LEU A 11 -1.22 -1.03 3.53
N VAL A 12 -1.52 -1.94 4.45
CA VAL A 12 -1.06 -1.83 5.83
C VAL A 12 -0.22 -3.03 6.20
N TRP A 13 0.99 -2.77 6.64
CA TRP A 13 1.90 -3.76 7.23
C TRP A 13 2.13 -3.41 8.67
N ASP A 14 2.67 -4.36 9.40
CA ASP A 14 3.10 -4.12 10.77
C ASP A 14 4.29 -3.14 10.74
N GLY A 15 4.03 -1.89 11.12
CA GLY A 15 5.05 -0.84 11.10
C GLY A 15 5.22 -0.10 9.78
N HIS A 16 4.35 -0.31 8.80
CA HIS A 16 4.46 0.37 7.51
C HIS A 16 3.10 0.52 6.85
N VAL A 17 2.93 1.59 6.07
CA VAL A 17 1.71 1.84 5.32
C VAL A 17 2.05 2.45 3.97
N ALA A 18 1.24 2.12 2.97
CA ALA A 18 1.34 2.70 1.64
C ALA A 18 -0.05 2.98 1.10
N MET A 19 -0.14 3.78 0.03
CA MET A 19 -1.41 4.08 -0.62
C MET A 19 -1.32 3.68 -2.10
N TYR A 20 -2.33 2.95 -2.57
CA TYR A 20 -2.42 2.62 -3.98
C TYR A 20 -2.82 3.86 -4.77
N ILE A 21 -2.10 4.14 -5.85
CA ILE A 21 -2.35 5.32 -6.70
C ILE A 21 -2.78 4.97 -8.11
N GLY A 22 -3.04 3.69 -8.36
CA GLY A 22 -3.44 3.24 -9.69
C GLY A 22 -2.25 2.77 -10.52
N ASN A 23 -2.54 2.19 -11.67
CA ASN A 23 -1.53 1.71 -12.61
C ASN A 23 -0.53 0.72 -12.00
N GLY A 24 -0.98 -0.06 -11.00
CA GLY A 24 -0.13 -1.04 -10.36
C GLY A 24 0.97 -0.43 -9.49
N GLN A 25 0.76 0.80 -8.98
CA GLN A 25 1.77 1.50 -8.19
C GLN A 25 1.24 1.92 -6.83
N ILE A 26 2.15 2.01 -5.87
CA ILE A 26 1.85 2.51 -4.54
C ILE A 26 2.82 3.63 -4.19
N VAL A 27 2.37 4.57 -3.35
CA VAL A 27 3.22 5.57 -2.75
C VAL A 27 3.43 5.19 -1.29
N GLU A 28 4.68 5.17 -0.86
CA GLU A 28 5.06 4.70 0.47
C GLU A 28 5.55 5.86 1.30
N ALA A 29 5.08 5.92 2.55
CA ALA A 29 5.57 6.90 3.51
C ALA A 29 7.04 6.60 3.81
N GLY A 30 7.84 7.66 3.85
CA GLY A 30 9.25 7.53 4.12
C GLY A 30 9.94 8.87 3.93
N ASP A 31 11.24 8.87 4.07
CA ASP A 31 12.04 10.07 3.87
C ASP A 31 13.18 9.73 2.91
N PRO A 32 13.00 10.00 1.61
CA PRO A 32 11.82 10.65 1.02
C PRO A 32 10.66 9.70 0.79
N VAL A 33 9.49 10.26 0.50
CA VAL A 33 8.35 9.49 0.02
C VAL A 33 8.72 8.86 -1.31
N ALA A 34 8.36 7.59 -1.49
CA ALA A 34 8.75 6.83 -2.68
C ALA A 34 7.53 6.23 -3.36
N VAL A 35 7.62 6.11 -4.70
CA VAL A 35 6.64 5.39 -5.52
C VAL A 35 7.28 4.08 -5.94
N SER A 36 6.54 2.98 -5.77
CA SER A 36 7.02 1.65 -6.15
C SER A 36 5.89 0.81 -6.72
N GLY A 37 6.23 -0.38 -7.20
CA GLY A 37 5.22 -1.31 -7.70
C GLY A 37 4.35 -1.86 -6.59
N LEU A 38 3.09 -2.18 -6.92
CA LEU A 38 2.15 -2.79 -5.99
C LEU A 38 2.71 -4.14 -5.53
N ARG A 39 2.74 -4.34 -4.20
CA ARG A 39 3.19 -5.59 -3.60
C ARG A 39 2.54 -5.77 -2.24
N THR A 40 2.60 -6.97 -1.71
CA THR A 40 2.10 -7.26 -0.35
C THR A 40 3.21 -7.71 0.59
N ASP A 41 4.42 -7.88 0.11
CA ASP A 41 5.58 -8.18 0.96
C ASP A 41 6.36 -6.91 1.25
N ASN A 42 6.94 -6.82 2.42
CA ASN A 42 7.78 -5.68 2.79
C ASN A 42 8.75 -6.09 3.91
N ILE A 43 9.95 -6.48 3.53
CA ILE A 43 11.08 -6.77 4.44
C ILE A 43 10.66 -7.61 5.64
N GLY A 44 9.93 -8.70 5.40
CA GLY A 44 9.50 -9.59 6.47
C GLY A 44 8.40 -9.05 7.38
N MET A 45 7.86 -7.88 7.11
CA MET A 45 6.74 -7.33 7.88
C MET A 45 5.45 -8.08 7.56
N SER A 46 4.61 -8.30 8.57
CA SER A 46 3.31 -8.92 8.37
C SER A 46 2.38 -7.96 7.63
N PHE A 47 1.75 -8.46 6.59
CA PHE A 47 0.79 -7.67 5.82
C PHE A 47 -0.60 -7.85 6.42
N HIS A 48 -1.25 -6.74 6.78
CA HIS A 48 -2.56 -6.77 7.44
C HIS A 48 -3.73 -6.65 6.48
N GLY A 49 -3.51 -6.16 5.27
CA GLY A 49 -4.55 -6.11 4.27
C GLY A 49 -4.69 -4.75 3.61
N PHE A 50 -5.71 -4.67 2.77
CA PHE A 50 -6.09 -3.43 2.08
C PHE A 50 -7.26 -2.81 2.82
N TYR A 51 -7.18 -1.51 3.06
CA TYR A 51 -8.22 -0.76 3.76
C TYR A 51 -8.68 0.40 2.91
N ARG A 52 -10.00 0.55 2.78
CA ARG A 52 -10.57 1.63 1.98
C ARG A 52 -11.11 2.71 2.91
N PRO A 53 -10.41 3.86 3.00
CA PRO A 53 -10.93 4.95 3.79
C PRO A 53 -12.25 5.43 3.19
N THR A 54 -13.28 5.59 4.03
CA THR A 54 -14.55 6.14 3.59
C THR A 54 -14.71 7.49 4.28
N GLY A 55 -14.76 8.50 3.47
CA GLY A 55 -14.92 9.86 3.97
C GLY A 55 -16.29 10.13 4.56
#